data_21bf6e1cc0a71ba9f48140917e8cea51
#
_entry.id   21bf6e1cc0a71ba9f48140917e8cea51
#
_cell.length_a   1.000
_cell.length_b   1.000
_cell.length_c   1.000
_cell.angle_alpha   90.00
_cell.angle_beta   90.00
_cell.angle_gamma   90.00
#
_symmetry.space_group_name_H-M   'P 1'
#
loop_
_entity.id
_entity.type
_entity.pdbx_description
1 polymer ?
#
loop_
_entity_poly.entity_id
_entity_poly.type
_entity_poly.pdbx_seq_one_letter_code
_entity_poly.pdbx_strand_id
1 'polypeptide(L)'
;MIDTAAIAQKLWNCWLPDGVKQIIAAGIPEECCTRLFVFLAAAHDLGKATPVFQSKQARPPCHELDERIAEKLRSGCLPIKPHYEFLNANRTPHALATQILLEHAGCCRNAAVILGAHHGKPPDILVLSSSNIDTYEFNYHLENSGKKAWSDIQQELIDFALDLAGFSSIKDIPMPNMAAQIMLSGLIIMADWVASNEEYFPYIRPEDKPNYFRTKDRAKSAWKQLDLPCPWNAGNTWMMADLYRERFDFKPNVLQSSVAQTVSGIDEPGILVMEAPMGSGKTEAALACAEIFADKTKRTGVFFALPTQATSDGIFPRIEEWIEKLDDESKHSIKLAHGKAQFNNRYQKLFAGSTNIGEDEDSGVFVHEWFEGQKKSLLADFVVGTIDQLLLAALKQKHVMLRHLGLAGKVVIIDECHAYDAYMGQYLNRALNYLGAYHV
;
A
#
# COMPACT_ATOMS: atom_id res chain seq x y z
N MET A 1 14.05 0.62 10.53
CA MET A 1 14.81 1.16 9.39
C MET A 1 15.23 0.08 8.40
N ILE A 2 16.19 -0.81 8.73
CA ILE A 2 16.77 -1.78 7.79
C ILE A 2 15.72 -2.80 7.30
N ASP A 3 14.95 -3.40 8.21
CA ASP A 3 13.91 -4.38 7.85
C ASP A 3 12.85 -3.75 6.93
N THR A 4 12.39 -2.53 7.25
CA THR A 4 11.40 -1.81 6.43
C THR A 4 11.96 -1.45 5.04
N ALA A 5 13.22 -1.00 4.98
CA ALA A 5 13.90 -0.71 3.71
C ALA A 5 14.05 -1.98 2.84
N ALA A 6 14.38 -3.11 3.46
CA ALA A 6 14.51 -4.38 2.75
C ALA A 6 13.15 -4.88 2.23
N ILE A 7 12.08 -4.73 3.00
CA ILE A 7 10.71 -5.03 2.55
C ILE A 7 10.28 -4.07 1.44
N ALA A 8 10.60 -2.78 1.54
CA ALA A 8 10.32 -1.82 0.46
C ALA A 8 10.96 -2.25 -0.86
N GLN A 9 12.22 -2.69 -0.84
CA GLN A 9 12.89 -3.21 -2.02
C GLN A 9 12.21 -4.46 -2.58
N LYS A 10 11.72 -5.37 -1.71
CA LYS A 10 10.98 -6.55 -2.13
C LYS A 10 9.62 -6.19 -2.74
N LEU A 11 8.87 -5.29 -2.11
CA LEU A 11 7.60 -4.79 -2.64
C LEU A 11 7.77 -4.18 -4.03
N TRP A 12 8.80 -3.35 -4.23
CA TRP A 12 9.09 -2.73 -5.52
C TRP A 12 9.41 -3.76 -6.61
N ASN A 13 10.28 -4.72 -6.30
CA ASN A 13 10.82 -5.64 -7.29
C ASN A 13 9.88 -6.83 -7.60
N CYS A 14 9.09 -7.27 -6.61
CA CYS A 14 8.38 -8.54 -6.71
C CYS A 14 6.85 -8.41 -6.67
N TRP A 15 6.29 -7.29 -6.20
CA TRP A 15 4.85 -7.16 -6.00
C TRP A 15 4.22 -5.96 -6.71
N LEU A 16 4.93 -4.85 -6.84
CA LEU A 16 4.36 -3.60 -7.36
C LEU A 16 4.14 -3.69 -8.89
N PRO A 17 2.91 -3.42 -9.40
CA PRO A 17 2.63 -3.38 -10.82
C PRO A 17 3.44 -2.32 -11.56
N ASP A 18 3.84 -2.60 -12.80
CA ASP A 18 4.59 -1.65 -13.61
C ASP A 18 3.78 -0.37 -13.90
N GLY A 19 2.47 -0.49 -14.08
CA GLY A 19 1.60 0.69 -14.20
C GLY A 19 1.65 1.61 -12.97
N VAL A 20 1.80 1.06 -11.76
CA VAL A 20 1.96 1.87 -10.53
C VAL A 20 3.37 2.44 -10.43
N LYS A 21 4.41 1.69 -10.87
CA LYS A 21 5.78 2.23 -10.97
C LYS A 21 5.84 3.44 -11.91
N GLN A 22 5.11 3.41 -13.03
CA GLN A 22 5.00 4.53 -13.97
C GLN A 22 4.36 5.78 -13.32
N ILE A 23 3.31 5.61 -12.49
CA ILE A 23 2.72 6.74 -11.73
C ILE A 23 3.76 7.39 -10.82
N ILE A 24 4.56 6.57 -10.13
CA ILE A 24 5.61 7.06 -9.22
C ILE A 24 6.73 7.74 -10.01
N ALA A 25 7.09 7.19 -11.16
CA ALA A 25 8.15 7.72 -12.02
C ALA A 25 7.75 9.01 -12.76
N ALA A 26 6.48 9.40 -12.75
CA ALA A 26 6.03 10.62 -13.41
C ALA A 26 6.69 11.87 -12.79
N GLY A 27 7.72 12.40 -13.43
CA GLY A 27 8.50 13.56 -12.97
C GLY A 27 9.66 13.20 -12.02
N ILE A 28 9.98 11.93 -11.84
CA ILE A 28 11.15 11.44 -11.08
C ILE A 28 11.99 10.58 -12.03
N PRO A 29 13.33 10.72 -12.08
CA PRO A 29 14.17 9.80 -12.84
C PRO A 29 13.93 8.34 -12.41
N GLU A 30 13.78 7.44 -13.37
CA GLU A 30 13.40 6.03 -13.11
C GLU A 30 14.36 5.36 -12.12
N GLU A 31 15.66 5.58 -12.27
CA GLU A 31 16.70 5.07 -11.39
C GLU A 31 16.61 5.59 -9.95
N CYS A 32 15.91 6.72 -9.73
CA CYS A 32 15.69 7.30 -8.41
C CYS A 32 14.43 6.75 -7.71
N CYS A 33 13.49 6.14 -8.43
CA CYS A 33 12.20 5.75 -7.87
C CYS A 33 12.33 4.70 -6.76
N THR A 34 13.05 3.61 -7.03
CA THR A 34 13.32 2.57 -6.02
C THR A 34 14.13 3.13 -4.86
N ARG A 35 15.14 3.95 -5.15
CA ARG A 35 16.00 4.59 -4.15
C ARG A 35 15.18 5.49 -3.23
N LEU A 36 14.27 6.31 -3.78
CA LEU A 36 13.36 7.15 -3.01
C LEU A 36 12.49 6.29 -2.07
N PHE A 37 11.90 5.21 -2.57
CA PHE A 37 11.06 4.35 -1.75
C PHE A 37 11.87 3.69 -0.61
N VAL A 38 13.08 3.22 -0.89
CA VAL A 38 13.99 2.64 0.11
C VAL A 38 14.38 3.69 1.16
N PHE A 39 14.72 4.92 0.76
CA PHE A 39 15.01 6.02 1.67
C PHE A 39 13.84 6.32 2.60
N LEU A 40 12.66 6.50 2.03
CA LEU A 40 11.44 6.78 2.80
C LEU A 40 11.16 5.64 3.79
N ALA A 41 11.27 4.39 3.36
CA ALA A 41 11.06 3.22 4.22
C ALA A 41 12.12 3.14 5.34
N ALA A 42 13.38 3.48 5.06
CA ALA A 42 14.42 3.56 6.08
C ALA A 42 14.14 4.67 7.09
N ALA A 43 13.72 5.84 6.65
CA ALA A 43 13.56 7.03 7.47
C ALA A 43 12.19 7.15 8.17
N HIS A 44 11.18 6.30 7.86
CA HIS A 44 9.79 6.51 8.28
C HIS A 44 9.60 6.71 9.79
N ASP A 45 10.44 6.08 10.58
CA ASP A 45 10.40 6.10 12.05
C ASP A 45 11.49 6.99 12.69
N LEU A 46 12.15 7.87 11.92
CA LEU A 46 13.19 8.77 12.43
C LEU A 46 12.74 9.55 13.67
N GLY A 47 11.49 9.96 13.73
CA GLY A 47 10.91 10.67 14.88
C GLY A 47 10.85 9.85 16.18
N LYS A 48 11.10 8.53 16.12
CA LYS A 48 11.34 7.72 17.33
C LYS A 48 12.69 8.04 17.98
N ALA A 49 13.64 8.61 17.26
CA ALA A 49 14.90 9.12 17.79
C ALA A 49 14.71 10.52 18.39
N THR A 50 13.77 10.65 19.31
CA THR A 50 13.52 11.86 20.11
C THR A 50 13.39 11.50 21.58
N PRO A 51 13.85 12.36 22.51
CA PRO A 51 13.74 12.08 23.94
C PRO A 51 12.29 11.89 24.40
N VAL A 52 11.33 12.65 23.86
CA VAL A 52 9.91 12.50 24.18
C VAL A 52 9.34 11.14 23.77
N PHE A 53 9.80 10.58 22.65
CA PHE A 53 9.35 9.25 22.23
C PHE A 53 10.02 8.16 23.07
N GLN A 54 11.33 8.24 23.28
CA GLN A 54 12.11 7.26 24.02
C GLN A 54 11.79 7.21 25.52
N SER A 55 11.18 8.27 26.07
CA SER A 55 10.69 8.31 27.45
C SER A 55 9.35 7.62 27.67
N LYS A 56 8.67 7.15 26.60
CA LYS A 56 7.39 6.46 26.73
C LYS A 56 7.56 5.12 27.43
N GLN A 57 6.61 4.82 28.31
CA GLN A 57 6.56 3.52 28.98
C GLN A 57 6.14 2.41 28.01
N ALA A 58 6.66 1.22 28.24
CA ALA A 58 6.29 0.01 27.50
C ALA A 58 4.78 -0.29 27.60
N ARG A 59 4.23 -0.93 26.58
CA ARG A 59 2.83 -1.38 26.58
C ARG A 59 2.77 -2.85 26.16
N PRO A 60 2.33 -3.78 27.02
CA PRO A 60 1.88 -3.55 28.41
C PRO A 60 3.01 -3.01 29.31
N PRO A 61 2.69 -2.34 30.45
CA PRO A 61 3.70 -1.74 31.31
C PRO A 61 4.73 -2.78 31.77
N CYS A 62 6.03 -2.45 31.62
CA CYS A 62 7.14 -3.27 32.03
C CYS A 62 8.28 -2.37 32.53
N HIS A 63 8.32 -2.09 33.84
CA HIS A 63 9.25 -1.17 34.45
C HIS A 63 10.72 -1.60 34.25
N GLU A 64 11.01 -2.90 34.31
CA GLU A 64 12.34 -3.43 34.09
C GLU A 64 12.83 -3.14 32.66
N LEU A 65 11.96 -3.29 31.64
CA LEU A 65 12.30 -2.95 30.25
C LEU A 65 12.53 -1.45 30.08
N ASP A 66 11.67 -0.62 30.69
CA ASP A 66 11.80 0.84 30.61
C ASP A 66 13.12 1.32 31.23
N GLU A 67 13.53 0.75 32.39
CA GLU A 67 14.81 1.07 33.01
C GLU A 67 16.01 0.61 32.16
N ARG A 68 15.98 -0.59 31.62
CA ARG A 68 17.05 -1.11 30.74
C ARG A 68 17.20 -0.27 29.46
N ILE A 69 16.09 0.19 28.87
CA ILE A 69 16.14 1.11 27.71
C ILE A 69 16.75 2.44 28.12
N ALA A 70 16.31 3.02 29.23
CA ALA A 70 16.84 4.27 29.72
C ALA A 70 18.35 4.20 30.09
N GLU A 71 18.81 3.08 30.66
CA GLU A 71 20.22 2.85 30.97
C GLU A 71 21.04 2.69 29.68
N LYS A 72 20.52 1.97 28.68
CA LYS A 72 21.19 1.85 27.36
C LYS A 72 21.34 3.21 26.67
N LEU A 73 20.33 4.06 26.74
CA LEU A 73 20.41 5.43 26.17
C LEU A 73 21.45 6.26 26.88
N ARG A 74 21.46 6.26 28.22
CA ARG A 74 22.45 6.99 29.02
C ARG A 74 23.87 6.49 28.76
N SER A 75 24.09 5.18 28.65
CA SER A 75 25.40 4.59 28.34
C SER A 75 25.87 4.96 26.92
N GLY A 76 24.91 5.20 25.99
CA GLY A 76 25.17 5.75 24.67
C GLY A 76 25.27 7.27 24.62
N CYS A 77 25.43 7.94 25.76
CA CYS A 77 25.50 9.41 25.88
C CYS A 77 24.25 10.15 25.38
N LEU A 78 23.10 9.49 25.31
CA LEU A 78 21.81 10.09 24.99
C LEU A 78 21.03 10.39 26.30
N PRO A 79 21.02 11.63 26.77
CA PRO A 79 20.29 11.99 27.98
C PRO A 79 18.79 11.81 27.79
N ILE A 80 18.12 11.31 28.83
CA ILE A 80 16.67 11.10 28.85
C ILE A 80 16.06 11.58 30.13
N LYS A 81 14.84 12.04 30.06
CA LYS A 81 14.02 12.51 31.19
C LYS A 81 12.78 11.64 31.34
N PRO A 82 12.20 11.56 32.55
CA PRO A 82 10.90 10.91 32.73
C PRO A 82 9.81 11.51 31.83
N HIS A 83 8.93 10.67 31.31
CA HIS A 83 7.90 11.11 30.34
C HIS A 83 6.98 12.22 30.87
N TYR A 84 6.71 12.26 32.16
CA TYR A 84 5.88 13.29 32.80
C TYR A 84 6.51 14.69 32.82
N GLU A 85 7.82 14.82 32.59
CA GLU A 85 8.51 16.09 32.44
C GLU A 85 8.29 16.76 31.07
N PHE A 86 7.83 16.01 30.07
CA PHE A 86 7.57 16.52 28.72
C PHE A 86 6.19 17.20 28.65
N LEU A 87 6.19 18.52 28.63
CA LEU A 87 4.98 19.29 28.41
C LEU A 87 4.45 19.10 27.00
N ASN A 88 3.15 18.86 26.87
CA ASN A 88 2.52 18.66 25.55
C ASN A 88 3.16 17.57 24.69
N ALA A 89 3.62 16.45 25.28
CA ALA A 89 4.23 15.31 24.58
C ALA A 89 3.42 14.82 23.34
N ASN A 90 2.08 14.97 23.39
CA ASN A 90 1.17 14.61 22.30
C ASN A 90 1.24 15.54 21.07
N ARG A 91 1.91 16.69 21.18
CA ARG A 91 2.10 17.63 20.06
C ARG A 91 3.22 17.21 19.11
N THR A 92 4.06 16.28 19.52
CA THR A 92 5.18 15.76 18.72
C THR A 92 5.09 14.24 18.54
N PRO A 93 3.99 13.71 17.92
CA PRO A 93 3.91 12.29 17.60
C PRO A 93 5.03 11.96 16.60
N HIS A 94 5.61 10.75 16.68
CA HIS A 94 6.81 10.40 15.94
C HIS A 94 6.68 10.55 14.41
N ALA A 95 5.51 10.28 13.83
CA ALA A 95 5.29 10.50 12.40
C ALA A 95 5.47 11.98 12.01
N LEU A 96 4.86 12.88 12.79
CA LEU A 96 5.02 14.33 12.62
C LEU A 96 6.48 14.75 12.88
N ALA A 97 7.09 14.22 13.93
CA ALA A 97 8.49 14.48 14.25
C ALA A 97 9.43 14.02 13.12
N THR A 98 9.16 12.87 12.50
CA THR A 98 9.91 12.41 11.31
C THR A 98 9.87 13.45 10.19
N GLN A 99 8.69 13.94 9.83
CA GLN A 99 8.56 14.96 8.79
C GLN A 99 9.33 16.23 9.13
N ILE A 100 9.18 16.73 10.34
CA ILE A 100 9.82 17.97 10.80
C ILE A 100 11.35 17.83 10.82
N LEU A 101 11.89 16.72 11.32
CA LEU A 101 13.32 16.44 11.34
C LEU A 101 13.91 16.38 9.93
N LEU A 102 13.21 15.72 8.99
CA LEU A 102 13.66 15.64 7.61
C LEU A 102 13.61 17.01 6.90
N GLU A 103 12.52 17.78 7.08
CA GLU A 103 12.42 19.13 6.53
C GLU A 103 13.53 20.04 7.12
N HIS A 104 13.83 19.93 8.41
CA HIS A 104 14.90 20.66 9.07
C HIS A 104 16.28 20.28 8.54
N ALA A 105 16.51 19.01 8.21
CA ALA A 105 17.73 18.53 7.57
C ALA A 105 17.86 18.94 6.09
N GLY A 106 16.83 19.54 5.50
CA GLY A 106 16.82 20.02 4.11
C GLY A 106 16.15 19.09 3.09
N CYS A 107 15.42 18.06 3.55
CA CYS A 107 14.61 17.24 2.67
C CYS A 107 13.47 18.06 2.06
N CYS A 108 13.15 17.82 0.79
CA CYS A 108 12.00 18.46 0.16
C CYS A 108 10.70 18.04 0.86
N ARG A 109 9.80 19.00 1.06
CA ARG A 109 8.53 18.78 1.76
C ARG A 109 7.66 17.71 1.11
N ASN A 110 7.70 17.61 -0.22
CA ASN A 110 6.93 16.62 -0.98
C ASN A 110 7.30 15.16 -0.62
N ALA A 111 8.55 14.91 -0.29
CA ALA A 111 9.00 13.60 0.19
C ALA A 111 8.75 13.44 1.70
N ALA A 112 9.05 14.45 2.51
CA ALA A 112 8.91 14.38 3.96
C ALA A 112 7.46 14.20 4.43
N VAL A 113 6.47 14.80 3.76
CA VAL A 113 5.05 14.69 4.09
C VAL A 113 4.51 13.25 3.98
N ILE A 114 5.11 12.41 3.12
CA ILE A 114 4.78 11.00 2.99
C ILE A 114 4.96 10.30 4.34
N LEU A 115 6.06 10.61 5.04
CA LEU A 115 6.39 10.02 6.33
C LEU A 115 5.58 10.62 7.47
N GLY A 116 5.21 11.90 7.38
CA GLY A 116 4.23 12.50 8.28
C GLY A 116 2.86 11.83 8.23
N ALA A 117 2.54 11.14 7.12
CA ALA A 117 1.26 10.50 6.84
C ALA A 117 1.21 9.00 7.16
N HIS A 118 2.33 8.31 7.48
CA HIS A 118 2.38 6.84 7.52
C HIS A 118 1.43 6.20 8.55
N HIS A 119 0.99 6.92 9.58
CA HIS A 119 -0.06 6.48 10.50
C HIS A 119 -1.48 6.81 10.07
N GLY A 120 -1.69 7.14 8.80
CA GLY A 120 -3.01 7.16 8.19
C GLY A 120 -3.43 8.41 7.46
N LYS A 121 -2.95 9.60 7.81
CA LYS A 121 -3.21 10.85 7.09
C LYS A 121 -2.11 11.87 7.33
N PRO A 122 -1.78 12.73 6.34
CA PRO A 122 -0.83 13.80 6.52
C PRO A 122 -1.30 14.77 7.61
N PRO A 123 -0.37 15.35 8.39
CA PRO A 123 -0.69 16.37 9.37
C PRO A 123 -1.21 17.64 8.70
N ASP A 124 -2.12 18.35 9.39
CA ASP A 124 -2.61 19.63 8.90
C ASP A 124 -1.50 20.71 9.00
N ILE A 125 -1.53 21.70 8.10
CA ILE A 125 -0.52 22.76 8.01
C ILE A 125 -0.36 23.52 9.33
N LEU A 126 -1.47 23.79 10.02
CA LEU A 126 -1.45 24.47 11.33
C LEU A 126 -0.74 23.64 12.40
N VAL A 127 -0.89 22.32 12.35
CA VAL A 127 -0.18 21.41 13.26
C VAL A 127 1.31 21.41 12.96
N LEU A 128 1.70 21.35 11.69
CA LEU A 128 3.10 21.43 11.27
C LEU A 128 3.77 22.72 11.74
N SER A 129 3.15 23.87 11.48
CA SER A 129 3.71 25.17 11.86
C SER A 129 3.82 25.38 13.37
N SER A 130 2.91 24.79 14.16
CA SER A 130 2.89 24.90 15.61
C SER A 130 3.69 23.85 16.36
N SER A 131 4.19 22.82 15.69
CA SER A 131 4.90 21.67 16.31
C SER A 131 6.37 21.58 15.86
N ASN A 132 6.95 22.71 15.41
CA ASN A 132 8.33 22.80 14.94
C ASN A 132 9.35 22.60 16.09
N ILE A 133 10.62 22.42 15.73
CA ILE A 133 11.72 22.17 16.67
C ILE A 133 11.91 23.35 17.61
N ASP A 134 11.83 24.59 17.12
CA ASP A 134 12.05 25.78 17.95
C ASP A 134 10.98 25.93 19.05
N THR A 135 9.72 25.57 18.74
CA THR A 135 8.61 25.64 19.71
C THR A 135 8.67 24.49 20.73
N TYR A 136 9.12 23.31 20.30
CA TYR A 136 9.15 22.10 21.13
C TYR A 136 10.57 21.51 21.26
N GLU A 137 11.59 22.36 21.36
CA GLU A 137 13.00 21.92 21.41
C GLU A 137 13.22 20.86 22.50
N PHE A 138 12.56 21.00 23.66
CA PHE A 138 12.64 20.01 24.74
C PHE A 138 12.17 18.60 24.30
N ASN A 139 11.12 18.52 23.50
CA ASN A 139 10.61 17.24 23.00
C ASN A 139 11.53 16.60 21.96
N TYR A 140 12.22 17.41 21.18
CA TYR A 140 13.14 16.94 20.13
C TYR A 140 14.57 16.69 20.64
N HIS A 141 15.08 17.51 21.57
CA HIS A 141 16.50 17.56 21.89
C HIS A 141 16.84 17.73 23.38
N LEU A 142 15.88 17.90 24.28
CA LEU A 142 16.10 18.28 25.69
C LEU A 142 16.88 19.63 25.84
N GLU A 143 16.65 20.59 24.96
CA GLU A 143 17.32 21.89 24.97
C GLU A 143 18.83 21.81 25.18
N ASN A 144 19.39 22.69 26.03
CA ASN A 144 20.84 22.82 26.23
C ASN A 144 21.53 21.54 26.69
N SER A 145 20.88 20.68 27.49
CA SER A 145 21.52 19.51 28.09
C SER A 145 21.67 18.31 27.14
N GLY A 146 20.84 18.24 26.11
CA GLY A 146 20.81 17.09 25.21
C GLY A 146 20.86 17.43 23.72
N LYS A 147 20.77 18.71 23.39
CA LYS A 147 20.61 19.19 22.02
C LYS A 147 21.60 18.57 21.04
N LYS A 148 22.90 18.62 21.35
CA LYS A 148 23.93 18.09 20.48
C LYS A 148 23.81 16.57 20.31
N ALA A 149 23.67 15.83 21.41
CA ALA A 149 23.63 14.36 21.34
C ALA A 149 22.42 13.85 20.54
N TRP A 150 21.23 14.43 20.75
CA TRP A 150 20.04 14.04 19.99
C TRP A 150 20.10 14.50 18.54
N SER A 151 20.63 15.69 18.25
CA SER A 151 20.83 16.14 16.85
C SER A 151 21.85 15.29 16.12
N ASP A 152 22.95 14.91 16.75
CA ASP A 152 24.00 14.09 16.16
C ASP A 152 23.45 12.70 15.77
N ILE A 153 22.72 12.02 16.69
CA ILE A 153 22.13 10.70 16.37
C ILE A 153 21.04 10.78 15.31
N GLN A 154 20.24 11.86 15.31
CA GLN A 154 19.24 12.07 14.27
C GLN A 154 19.90 12.25 12.90
N GLN A 155 21.01 13.01 12.82
CA GLN A 155 21.76 13.17 11.59
C GLN A 155 22.42 11.85 11.15
N GLU A 156 23.01 11.08 12.06
CA GLU A 156 23.57 9.75 11.76
C GLU A 156 22.51 8.81 11.18
N LEU A 157 21.27 8.84 11.71
CA LEU A 157 20.19 8.02 11.20
C LEU A 157 19.70 8.48 9.81
N ILE A 158 19.73 9.79 9.53
CA ILE A 158 19.43 10.33 8.20
C ILE A 158 20.51 9.87 7.21
N ASP A 159 21.78 10.03 7.57
CA ASP A 159 22.92 9.64 6.74
C ASP A 159 22.89 8.13 6.46
N PHE A 160 22.57 7.33 7.46
CA PHE A 160 22.36 5.89 7.31
C PHE A 160 21.22 5.54 6.36
N ALA A 161 20.09 6.28 6.41
CA ALA A 161 18.98 6.06 5.48
C ALA A 161 19.35 6.46 4.04
N LEU A 162 20.15 7.52 3.87
CA LEU A 162 20.69 7.94 2.58
C LEU A 162 21.63 6.87 2.00
N ASP A 163 22.55 6.34 2.81
CA ASP A 163 23.48 5.28 2.42
C ASP A 163 22.74 4.01 1.98
N LEU A 164 21.73 3.57 2.76
CA LEU A 164 20.88 2.42 2.40
C LEU A 164 20.21 2.59 1.03
N ALA A 165 19.81 3.80 0.71
CA ALA A 165 19.14 4.14 -0.53
C ALA A 165 20.11 4.52 -1.66
N GLY A 166 21.40 4.72 -1.35
CA GLY A 166 22.42 5.12 -2.31
C GLY A 166 22.36 6.60 -2.71
N PHE A 167 21.81 7.49 -1.89
CA PHE A 167 21.87 8.96 -2.10
C PHE A 167 23.08 9.54 -1.38
N SER A 168 23.72 10.52 -2.02
CA SER A 168 24.90 11.19 -1.46
C SER A 168 24.53 12.33 -0.51
N SER A 169 23.34 12.90 -0.66
CA SER A 169 22.84 14.03 0.13
C SER A 169 21.34 14.01 0.26
N ILE A 170 20.81 14.56 1.35
CA ILE A 170 19.38 14.79 1.57
C ILE A 170 18.77 15.71 0.48
N LYS A 171 19.58 16.56 -0.14
CA LYS A 171 19.16 17.46 -1.22
C LYS A 171 18.98 16.74 -2.55
N ASP A 172 19.54 15.53 -2.70
CA ASP A 172 19.39 14.70 -3.90
C ASP A 172 18.06 13.94 -3.92
N ILE A 173 17.31 13.99 -2.82
CA ILE A 173 15.98 13.37 -2.72
C ILE A 173 15.04 14.04 -3.72
N PRO A 174 14.49 13.28 -4.71
CA PRO A 174 13.62 13.86 -5.72
C PRO A 174 12.30 14.32 -5.12
N MET A 175 11.65 15.26 -5.82
CA MET A 175 10.37 15.85 -5.42
C MET A 175 9.22 15.07 -6.08
N PRO A 176 8.53 14.14 -5.39
CA PRO A 176 7.40 13.41 -5.96
C PRO A 176 6.21 14.34 -6.18
N ASN A 177 5.49 14.15 -7.30
CA ASN A 177 4.20 14.80 -7.53
C ASN A 177 3.11 14.20 -6.61
N MET A 178 1.91 14.75 -6.63
CA MET A 178 0.83 14.33 -5.74
C MET A 178 0.44 12.86 -5.92
N ALA A 179 0.37 12.35 -7.15
CA ALA A 179 0.03 10.95 -7.41
C ALA A 179 1.11 10.02 -6.86
N ALA A 180 2.39 10.32 -7.10
CA ALA A 180 3.52 9.59 -6.54
C ALA A 180 3.52 9.61 -5.00
N GLN A 181 3.24 10.76 -4.36
CA GLN A 181 3.13 10.86 -2.90
C GLN A 181 2.06 9.91 -2.35
N ILE A 182 0.91 9.82 -2.99
CA ILE A 182 -0.19 8.94 -2.58
C ILE A 182 0.22 7.47 -2.70
N MET A 183 0.83 7.07 -3.82
CA MET A 183 1.31 5.70 -4.03
C MET A 183 2.40 5.34 -3.02
N LEU A 184 3.41 6.18 -2.87
CA LEU A 184 4.49 5.98 -1.91
C LEU A 184 3.97 5.94 -0.46
N SER A 185 3.00 6.77 -0.08
CA SER A 185 2.38 6.71 1.25
C SER A 185 1.72 5.35 1.50
N GLY A 186 0.98 4.80 0.54
CA GLY A 186 0.40 3.47 0.62
C GLY A 186 1.45 2.38 0.76
N LEU A 187 2.52 2.46 -0.02
CA LEU A 187 3.64 1.52 0.02
C LEU A 187 4.43 1.58 1.33
N ILE A 188 4.63 2.77 1.91
CA ILE A 188 5.29 2.92 3.22
C ILE A 188 4.45 2.29 4.32
N ILE A 189 3.13 2.52 4.33
CA ILE A 189 2.22 1.88 5.29
C ILE A 189 2.30 0.35 5.16
N MET A 190 2.34 -0.17 3.94
CA MET A 190 2.46 -1.60 3.70
C MET A 190 3.80 -2.15 4.19
N ALA A 191 4.91 -1.49 3.85
CA ALA A 191 6.25 -1.90 4.26
C ALA A 191 6.42 -1.86 5.79
N ASP A 192 5.90 -0.83 6.46
CA ASP A 192 5.88 -0.71 7.92
C ASP A 192 5.07 -1.85 8.56
N TRP A 193 3.85 -2.12 8.07
CA TRP A 193 3.02 -3.18 8.65
C TRP A 193 3.62 -4.58 8.51
N VAL A 194 4.36 -4.85 7.41
CA VAL A 194 5.08 -6.12 7.25
C VAL A 194 6.29 -6.16 8.17
N ALA A 195 7.10 -5.10 8.19
CA ALA A 195 8.34 -5.07 8.98
C ALA A 195 8.10 -4.95 10.50
N SER A 196 6.91 -4.51 10.92
CA SER A 196 6.50 -4.39 12.32
C SER A 196 5.72 -5.61 12.83
N ASN A 197 5.47 -6.61 11.98
CA ASN A 197 4.80 -7.85 12.40
C ASN A 197 5.81 -8.79 13.07
N GLU A 198 5.55 -9.16 14.33
CA GLU A 198 6.42 -10.02 15.14
C GLU A 198 6.56 -11.45 14.60
N GLU A 199 5.59 -11.94 13.85
CA GLU A 199 5.65 -13.25 13.18
C GLU A 199 6.70 -13.26 12.07
N TYR A 200 6.80 -12.19 11.29
CA TYR A 200 7.78 -12.07 10.21
C TYR A 200 9.12 -11.54 10.71
N PHE A 201 9.09 -10.61 11.67
CA PHE A 201 10.27 -9.94 12.23
C PHE A 201 10.28 -10.00 13.76
N PRO A 202 10.64 -11.15 14.36
CA PRO A 202 10.75 -11.27 15.83
C PRO A 202 11.66 -10.18 16.40
N TYR A 203 11.29 -9.63 17.56
CA TYR A 203 12.06 -8.58 18.22
C TYR A 203 13.50 -9.00 18.51
N ILE A 204 14.43 -8.06 18.31
CA ILE A 204 15.83 -8.21 18.71
C ILE A 204 15.95 -7.71 20.15
N ARG A 205 16.62 -8.48 21.01
CA ARG A 205 16.80 -8.11 22.41
C ARG A 205 17.66 -6.84 22.51
N PRO A 206 17.43 -5.98 23.53
CA PRO A 206 18.22 -4.76 23.72
C PRO A 206 19.74 -4.97 23.84
N GLU A 207 20.15 -6.17 24.32
CA GLU A 207 21.56 -6.55 24.46
C GLU A 207 22.20 -7.01 23.16
N ASP A 208 21.42 -7.51 22.22
CA ASP A 208 21.92 -8.02 20.97
C ASP A 208 22.37 -6.86 20.07
N LYS A 209 23.59 -6.98 19.54
CA LYS A 209 24.04 -6.03 18.52
C LYS A 209 23.34 -6.33 17.20
N PRO A 210 22.72 -5.34 16.54
CA PRO A 210 22.17 -5.53 15.21
C PRO A 210 23.27 -6.02 14.27
N ASN A 211 23.07 -7.18 13.64
CA ASN A 211 23.99 -7.66 12.61
C ASN A 211 23.37 -7.41 11.24
N TYR A 212 23.94 -6.49 10.48
CA TYR A 212 23.47 -6.07 9.17
C TYR A 212 23.29 -7.25 8.19
N PHE A 213 24.16 -8.23 8.22
CA PHE A 213 24.04 -9.40 7.34
C PHE A 213 22.86 -10.30 7.70
N ARG A 214 22.53 -10.45 8.99
CA ARG A 214 21.35 -11.19 9.44
C ARG A 214 20.06 -10.53 9.03
N THR A 215 20.06 -9.22 8.82
CA THR A 215 18.85 -8.47 8.43
C THR A 215 18.40 -8.80 7.00
N LYS A 216 19.35 -9.00 6.07
CA LYS A 216 19.02 -9.46 4.71
C LYS A 216 18.37 -10.84 4.71
N ASP A 217 18.88 -11.76 5.54
CA ASP A 217 18.32 -13.10 5.70
C ASP A 217 16.93 -13.06 6.35
N ARG A 218 16.74 -12.19 7.35
CA ARG A 218 15.43 -11.97 7.99
C ARG A 218 14.40 -11.48 6.97
N ALA A 219 14.73 -10.46 6.19
CA ALA A 219 13.84 -9.92 5.17
C ALA A 219 13.52 -10.95 4.08
N LYS A 220 14.48 -11.80 3.68
CA LYS A 220 14.26 -12.89 2.74
C LYS A 220 13.33 -13.96 3.33
N SER A 221 13.53 -14.33 4.59
CA SER A 221 12.67 -15.29 5.29
C SER A 221 11.25 -14.73 5.47
N ALA A 222 11.13 -13.48 5.94
CA ALA A 222 9.86 -12.79 6.10
C ALA A 222 9.08 -12.68 4.78
N TRP A 223 9.77 -12.36 3.68
CA TRP A 223 9.14 -12.28 2.36
C TRP A 223 8.63 -13.64 1.89
N LYS A 224 9.41 -14.71 2.12
CA LYS A 224 8.97 -16.07 1.80
C LYS A 224 7.76 -16.50 2.64
N GLN A 225 7.75 -16.16 3.93
CA GLN A 225 6.62 -16.48 4.82
C GLN A 225 5.39 -15.64 4.51
N LEU A 226 5.55 -14.38 4.11
CA LEU A 226 4.47 -13.49 3.71
C LEU A 226 3.77 -13.98 2.44
N ASP A 227 4.50 -14.64 1.55
CA ASP A 227 4.03 -15.33 0.33
C ASP A 227 3.03 -14.52 -0.52
N LEU A 228 3.29 -13.22 -0.69
CA LEU A 228 2.44 -12.39 -1.55
C LEU A 228 2.44 -12.91 -2.98
N PRO A 229 1.26 -12.95 -3.64
CA PRO A 229 1.17 -13.39 -5.02
C PRO A 229 2.03 -12.52 -5.95
N CYS A 230 2.58 -13.14 -6.98
CA CYS A 230 3.20 -12.40 -8.06
C CYS A 230 2.13 -11.59 -8.81
N PRO A 231 2.46 -10.38 -9.30
CA PRO A 231 1.51 -9.60 -10.08
C PRO A 231 0.98 -10.38 -11.30
N TRP A 232 -0.34 -10.38 -11.47
CA TRP A 232 -0.96 -10.98 -12.66
C TRP A 232 -0.43 -10.31 -13.93
N ASN A 233 -0.11 -11.13 -14.92
CA ASN A 233 0.27 -10.67 -16.25
C ASN A 233 -0.80 -11.10 -17.25
N ALA A 234 -1.59 -10.16 -17.74
CA ALA A 234 -2.63 -10.42 -18.72
C ALA A 234 -2.08 -10.88 -20.09
N GLY A 235 -0.77 -10.78 -20.31
CA GLY A 235 -0.11 -11.20 -21.56
C GLY A 235 -0.55 -10.37 -22.76
N ASN A 236 -0.56 -10.99 -23.94
CA ASN A 236 -1.01 -10.35 -25.19
C ASN A 236 -2.49 -10.68 -25.49
N THR A 237 -3.35 -10.58 -24.49
CA THR A 237 -4.76 -11.00 -24.57
C THR A 237 -5.52 -10.31 -25.70
N TRP A 238 -5.22 -9.04 -25.99
CA TRP A 238 -5.82 -8.29 -27.09
C TRP A 238 -5.53 -8.86 -28.49
N MET A 239 -4.54 -9.74 -28.61
CA MET A 239 -4.20 -10.46 -29.87
C MET A 239 -4.87 -11.82 -29.94
N MET A 240 -5.58 -12.30 -28.94
CA MET A 240 -6.20 -13.61 -28.90
C MET A 240 -7.42 -13.64 -29.84
N ALA A 241 -7.36 -14.48 -30.86
CA ALA A 241 -8.45 -14.62 -31.82
C ALA A 241 -9.73 -15.22 -31.22
N ASP A 242 -9.60 -16.04 -30.18
CA ASP A 242 -10.67 -16.83 -29.57
C ASP A 242 -10.84 -16.54 -28.03
N LEU A 243 -10.54 -15.32 -27.57
CA LEU A 243 -10.60 -14.92 -26.16
C LEU A 243 -11.88 -15.40 -25.45
N TYR A 244 -13.05 -15.18 -26.06
CA TYR A 244 -14.32 -15.58 -25.45
C TYR A 244 -14.50 -17.09 -25.34
N ARG A 245 -13.97 -17.85 -26.29
CA ARG A 245 -14.03 -19.31 -26.20
C ARG A 245 -13.12 -19.84 -25.10
N GLU A 246 -11.96 -19.27 -24.97
CA GLU A 246 -10.98 -19.71 -23.94
C GLU A 246 -11.40 -19.33 -22.53
N ARG A 247 -12.00 -18.13 -22.35
CA ARG A 247 -12.40 -17.64 -21.04
C ARG A 247 -13.80 -18.04 -20.62
N PHE A 248 -14.74 -18.21 -21.60
CA PHE A 248 -16.17 -18.36 -21.29
C PHE A 248 -16.83 -19.55 -22.00
N ASP A 249 -16.12 -20.35 -22.78
CA ASP A 249 -16.60 -21.53 -23.52
C ASP A 249 -17.69 -21.21 -24.56
N PHE A 250 -17.77 -19.99 -25.07
CA PHE A 250 -18.73 -19.61 -26.11
C PHE A 250 -18.14 -18.64 -27.15
N LYS A 251 -18.83 -18.47 -28.27
CA LYS A 251 -18.49 -17.44 -29.25
C LYS A 251 -19.08 -16.11 -28.88
N PRO A 252 -18.33 -14.99 -29.02
CA PRO A 252 -18.87 -13.66 -28.69
C PRO A 252 -20.05 -13.30 -29.56
N ASN A 253 -21.02 -12.63 -28.97
CA ASN A 253 -22.12 -11.99 -29.70
C ASN A 253 -21.65 -10.66 -30.33
N VAL A 254 -22.56 -9.97 -31.04
CA VAL A 254 -22.23 -8.72 -31.75
C VAL A 254 -21.74 -7.63 -30.79
N LEU A 255 -22.39 -7.46 -29.62
CA LEU A 255 -21.96 -6.51 -28.60
C LEU A 255 -20.55 -6.81 -28.09
N GLN A 256 -20.32 -8.06 -27.68
CA GLN A 256 -19.06 -8.52 -27.12
C GLN A 256 -17.91 -8.38 -28.12
N SER A 257 -18.12 -8.73 -29.38
CA SER A 257 -17.14 -8.56 -30.47
C SER A 257 -16.82 -7.08 -30.74
N SER A 258 -17.87 -6.24 -30.81
CA SER A 258 -17.70 -4.79 -31.06
C SER A 258 -16.93 -4.10 -29.95
N VAL A 259 -17.25 -4.41 -28.69
CA VAL A 259 -16.58 -3.79 -27.53
C VAL A 259 -15.13 -4.25 -27.44
N ALA A 260 -14.84 -5.56 -27.61
CA ALA A 260 -13.47 -6.07 -27.60
C ALA A 260 -12.62 -5.44 -28.71
N GLN A 261 -13.17 -5.31 -29.93
CA GLN A 261 -12.49 -4.63 -31.03
C GLN A 261 -12.21 -3.16 -30.74
N THR A 262 -13.18 -2.46 -30.14
CA THR A 262 -13.02 -1.04 -29.75
C THR A 262 -11.87 -0.89 -28.75
N VAL A 263 -11.87 -1.69 -27.68
CA VAL A 263 -10.85 -1.63 -26.61
C VAL A 263 -9.47 -2.03 -27.15
N SER A 264 -9.40 -3.01 -28.06
CA SER A 264 -8.14 -3.40 -28.70
C SER A 264 -7.49 -2.26 -29.51
N GLY A 265 -8.27 -1.31 -30.00
CA GLY A 265 -7.79 -0.11 -30.71
C GLY A 265 -7.46 1.09 -29.80
N ILE A 266 -7.67 1.01 -28.49
CA ILE A 266 -7.39 2.09 -27.54
C ILE A 266 -6.03 1.86 -26.90
N ASP A 267 -5.11 2.82 -27.04
CA ASP A 267 -3.76 2.74 -26.44
C ASP A 267 -3.61 3.57 -25.16
N GLU A 268 -4.55 4.48 -24.91
CA GLU A 268 -4.55 5.36 -23.73
C GLU A 268 -5.55 4.89 -22.68
N PRO A 269 -5.25 5.01 -21.38
CA PRO A 269 -6.22 4.74 -20.32
C PRO A 269 -7.40 5.71 -20.38
N GLY A 270 -8.59 5.25 -19.99
CA GLY A 270 -9.79 6.06 -20.07
C GLY A 270 -11.03 5.36 -19.51
N ILE A 271 -12.19 5.93 -19.76
CA ILE A 271 -13.48 5.39 -19.33
C ILE A 271 -14.20 4.77 -20.52
N LEU A 272 -14.49 3.47 -20.44
CA LEU A 272 -15.38 2.78 -21.35
C LEU A 272 -16.80 2.75 -20.76
N VAL A 273 -17.77 3.28 -21.46
CA VAL A 273 -19.19 3.18 -21.09
C VAL A 273 -19.87 2.16 -21.99
N MET A 274 -20.42 1.10 -21.39
CA MET A 274 -21.13 0.04 -22.09
C MET A 274 -22.62 0.10 -21.72
N GLU A 275 -23.46 0.52 -22.66
CA GLU A 275 -24.90 0.58 -22.50
C GLU A 275 -25.58 -0.49 -23.36
N ALA A 276 -26.24 -1.43 -22.71
CA ALA A 276 -26.88 -2.55 -23.40
C ALA A 276 -28.01 -3.17 -22.53
N PRO A 277 -29.01 -3.84 -23.15
CA PRO A 277 -30.11 -4.49 -22.43
C PRO A 277 -29.61 -5.54 -21.42
N MET A 278 -30.49 -5.86 -20.44
CA MET A 278 -30.24 -6.99 -19.53
C MET A 278 -30.15 -8.30 -20.31
N GLY A 279 -29.26 -9.20 -19.86
CA GLY A 279 -29.02 -10.50 -20.52
C GLY A 279 -28.20 -10.46 -21.81
N SER A 280 -27.67 -9.30 -22.21
CA SER A 280 -26.84 -9.16 -23.41
C SER A 280 -25.38 -9.65 -23.25
N GLY A 281 -25.00 -10.19 -22.08
CA GLY A 281 -23.63 -10.65 -21.82
C GLY A 281 -22.64 -9.53 -21.48
N LYS A 282 -23.12 -8.45 -20.81
CA LYS A 282 -22.29 -7.32 -20.39
C LYS A 282 -21.16 -7.73 -19.43
N THR A 283 -21.42 -8.67 -18.53
CA THR A 283 -20.42 -9.12 -17.55
C THR A 283 -19.19 -9.72 -18.21
N GLU A 284 -19.39 -10.67 -19.13
CA GLU A 284 -18.32 -11.29 -19.89
C GLU A 284 -17.60 -10.28 -20.80
N ALA A 285 -18.37 -9.35 -21.39
CA ALA A 285 -17.77 -8.26 -22.17
C ALA A 285 -16.87 -7.37 -21.28
N ALA A 286 -17.33 -7.03 -20.08
CA ALA A 286 -16.55 -6.22 -19.14
C ALA A 286 -15.27 -6.94 -18.65
N LEU A 287 -15.34 -8.25 -18.37
CA LEU A 287 -14.19 -9.05 -17.97
C LEU A 287 -13.17 -9.19 -19.13
N ALA A 288 -13.63 -9.46 -20.36
CA ALA A 288 -12.75 -9.49 -21.53
C ALA A 288 -12.07 -8.13 -21.78
N CYS A 289 -12.83 -7.03 -21.65
CA CYS A 289 -12.24 -5.68 -21.75
C CYS A 289 -11.25 -5.40 -20.64
N ALA A 290 -11.53 -5.85 -19.41
CA ALA A 290 -10.63 -5.65 -18.28
C ALA A 290 -9.29 -6.37 -18.49
N GLU A 291 -9.31 -7.57 -19.07
CA GLU A 291 -8.12 -8.33 -19.44
C GLU A 291 -7.28 -7.58 -20.49
N ILE A 292 -7.92 -7.07 -21.56
CA ILE A 292 -7.26 -6.27 -22.59
C ILE A 292 -6.69 -4.97 -22.00
N PHE A 293 -7.44 -4.26 -21.18
CA PHE A 293 -6.98 -3.03 -20.53
C PHE A 293 -5.83 -3.30 -19.55
N ALA A 294 -5.89 -4.40 -18.79
CA ALA A 294 -4.83 -4.76 -17.84
C ALA A 294 -3.49 -4.95 -18.58
N ASP A 295 -3.48 -5.64 -19.73
CA ASP A 295 -2.28 -5.76 -20.55
C ASP A 295 -1.77 -4.41 -21.06
N LYS A 296 -2.64 -3.61 -21.68
CA LYS A 296 -2.26 -2.33 -22.28
C LYS A 296 -1.79 -1.29 -21.26
N THR A 297 -2.42 -1.23 -20.10
CA THR A 297 -2.10 -0.25 -19.05
C THR A 297 -1.17 -0.79 -17.95
N LYS A 298 -0.67 -2.03 -18.12
CA LYS A 298 0.22 -2.70 -17.16
C LYS A 298 -0.36 -2.75 -15.74
N ARG A 299 -1.68 -3.04 -15.66
CA ARG A 299 -2.38 -3.32 -14.42
C ARG A 299 -2.39 -4.82 -14.16
N THR A 300 -2.41 -5.19 -12.89
CA THR A 300 -2.22 -6.57 -12.46
C THR A 300 -3.39 -7.08 -11.63
N GLY A 301 -4.58 -6.58 -11.91
CA GLY A 301 -5.79 -7.01 -11.23
C GLY A 301 -7.04 -6.28 -11.69
N VAL A 302 -8.17 -6.72 -11.12
CA VAL A 302 -9.49 -6.16 -11.43
C VAL A 302 -10.25 -5.88 -10.14
N PHE A 303 -10.91 -4.73 -10.07
CA PHE A 303 -11.92 -4.46 -9.05
C PHE A 303 -13.30 -4.40 -9.70
N PHE A 304 -14.16 -5.36 -9.37
CA PHE A 304 -15.55 -5.43 -9.83
C PHE A 304 -16.48 -4.84 -8.75
N ALA A 305 -16.96 -3.64 -9.00
CA ALA A 305 -17.79 -2.86 -8.08
C ALA A 305 -19.28 -3.00 -8.43
N LEU A 306 -20.09 -3.38 -7.44
CA LEU A 306 -21.52 -3.63 -7.58
C LEU A 306 -22.35 -2.79 -6.60
N PRO A 307 -23.65 -2.55 -6.89
CA PRO A 307 -24.49 -1.74 -6.02
C PRO A 307 -24.73 -2.35 -4.64
N THR A 308 -24.83 -3.67 -4.54
CA THR A 308 -25.24 -4.37 -3.32
C THR A 308 -24.34 -5.56 -2.97
N GLN A 309 -24.39 -5.98 -1.70
CA GLN A 309 -23.71 -7.19 -1.24
C GLN A 309 -24.27 -8.46 -1.92
N ALA A 310 -25.61 -8.52 -2.10
CA ALA A 310 -26.23 -9.66 -2.74
C ALA A 310 -25.81 -9.82 -4.21
N THR A 311 -25.66 -8.73 -4.96
CA THR A 311 -25.12 -8.78 -6.32
C THR A 311 -23.66 -9.17 -6.34
N SER A 312 -22.87 -8.71 -5.35
CA SER A 312 -21.47 -9.11 -5.19
C SER A 312 -21.33 -10.61 -4.91
N ASP A 313 -22.15 -11.16 -4.04
CA ASP A 313 -22.19 -12.60 -3.76
C ASP A 313 -22.62 -13.40 -5.00
N GLY A 314 -23.58 -12.89 -5.77
CA GLY A 314 -24.10 -13.56 -6.96
C GLY A 314 -23.12 -13.62 -8.13
N ILE A 315 -22.27 -12.60 -8.32
CA ILE A 315 -21.30 -12.55 -9.39
C ILE A 315 -19.97 -13.27 -9.04
N PHE A 316 -19.66 -13.42 -7.75
CA PHE A 316 -18.41 -13.94 -7.26
C PHE A 316 -18.02 -15.28 -7.90
N PRO A 317 -18.92 -16.30 -8.02
CA PRO A 317 -18.58 -17.57 -8.66
C PRO A 317 -18.14 -17.42 -10.12
N ARG A 318 -18.77 -16.50 -10.87
CA ARG A 318 -18.42 -16.28 -12.30
C ARG A 318 -17.07 -15.63 -12.48
N ILE A 319 -16.69 -14.75 -11.55
CA ILE A 319 -15.39 -14.10 -11.56
C ILE A 319 -14.30 -15.11 -11.17
N GLU A 320 -14.56 -15.95 -10.18
CA GLU A 320 -13.67 -17.03 -9.78
C GLU A 320 -13.41 -17.99 -10.95
N GLU A 321 -14.46 -18.48 -11.63
CA GLU A 321 -14.38 -19.35 -12.81
C GLU A 321 -13.62 -18.69 -13.97
N TRP A 322 -13.76 -17.37 -14.14
CA TRP A 322 -12.96 -16.63 -15.14
C TRP A 322 -11.49 -16.56 -14.76
N ILE A 323 -11.16 -16.31 -13.46
CA ILE A 323 -9.77 -16.27 -12.98
C ILE A 323 -9.10 -17.64 -13.15
N GLU A 324 -9.79 -18.74 -12.86
CA GLU A 324 -9.28 -20.11 -13.05
C GLU A 324 -8.89 -20.41 -14.51
N LYS A 325 -9.43 -19.66 -15.46
CA LYS A 325 -9.14 -19.81 -16.90
C LYS A 325 -8.09 -18.80 -17.40
N LEU A 326 -7.50 -17.99 -16.54
CA LEU A 326 -6.40 -17.12 -16.93
C LEU A 326 -5.15 -17.98 -17.20
N ASP A 327 -4.50 -17.70 -18.33
CA ASP A 327 -3.35 -18.50 -18.81
C ASP A 327 -2.05 -18.05 -18.18
N ASP A 328 -1.95 -18.08 -16.89
CA ASP A 328 -0.66 -17.98 -16.23
C ASP A 328 -0.51 -19.12 -15.19
N GLU A 329 0.71 -19.55 -14.99
CA GLU A 329 1.04 -20.57 -13.98
C GLU A 329 0.99 -20.00 -12.55
N SER A 330 0.53 -18.75 -12.39
CA SER A 330 0.52 -18.02 -11.12
C SER A 330 -0.73 -18.32 -10.33
N LYS A 331 -0.60 -18.29 -9.00
CA LYS A 331 -1.75 -18.29 -8.09
C LYS A 331 -2.27 -16.87 -7.91
N HIS A 332 -3.57 -16.67 -8.04
CA HIS A 332 -4.20 -15.37 -7.95
C HIS A 332 -4.97 -15.17 -6.66
N SER A 333 -4.73 -14.04 -5.99
CA SER A 333 -5.50 -13.68 -4.82
C SER A 333 -6.85 -13.08 -5.20
N ILE A 334 -7.94 -13.61 -4.60
CA ILE A 334 -9.28 -13.04 -4.74
C ILE A 334 -9.80 -12.57 -3.38
N LYS A 335 -10.52 -11.43 -3.39
CA LYS A 335 -11.13 -10.87 -2.20
C LYS A 335 -12.60 -10.49 -2.43
N LEU A 336 -13.49 -10.96 -1.55
CA LEU A 336 -14.86 -10.49 -1.47
C LEU A 336 -14.96 -9.33 -0.47
N ALA A 337 -15.14 -8.11 -0.97
CA ALA A 337 -14.97 -6.87 -0.22
C ALA A 337 -16.32 -6.23 0.16
N HIS A 338 -17.05 -6.86 1.09
CA HIS A 338 -18.25 -6.29 1.73
C HIS A 338 -18.43 -6.80 3.16
N GLY A 339 -19.32 -6.16 3.92
CA GLY A 339 -19.47 -6.41 5.36
C GLY A 339 -19.95 -7.82 5.77
N LYS A 340 -20.50 -8.60 4.84
CA LYS A 340 -21.00 -9.97 5.08
C LYS A 340 -20.23 -11.05 4.32
N ALA A 341 -19.06 -10.76 3.78
CA ALA A 341 -18.24 -11.72 3.02
C ALA A 341 -18.00 -13.03 3.79
N GLN A 342 -17.85 -12.95 5.11
CA GLN A 342 -17.68 -14.11 6.01
C GLN A 342 -18.83 -15.11 6.01
N PHE A 343 -20.00 -14.74 5.47
CA PHE A 343 -21.16 -15.65 5.35
C PHE A 343 -21.28 -16.28 3.98
N ASN A 344 -20.42 -15.93 3.02
CA ASN A 344 -20.39 -16.54 1.70
C ASN A 344 -19.65 -17.87 1.76
N ASN A 345 -20.36 -18.97 1.57
CA ASN A 345 -19.84 -20.33 1.70
C ASN A 345 -18.71 -20.64 0.70
N ARG A 346 -18.78 -20.11 -0.53
CA ARG A 346 -17.75 -20.33 -1.55
C ARG A 346 -16.45 -19.59 -1.18
N TYR A 347 -16.57 -18.35 -0.76
CA TYR A 347 -15.44 -17.56 -0.25
C TYR A 347 -14.79 -18.20 0.96
N GLN A 348 -15.58 -18.76 1.90
CA GLN A 348 -15.05 -19.47 3.06
C GLN A 348 -14.30 -20.75 2.71
N LYS A 349 -14.72 -21.48 1.68
CA LYS A 349 -13.99 -22.66 1.19
C LYS A 349 -12.61 -22.28 0.64
N LEU A 350 -12.52 -21.22 -0.15
CA LEU A 350 -11.23 -20.71 -0.67
C LEU A 350 -10.31 -20.26 0.47
N PHE A 351 -10.86 -19.62 1.50
CA PHE A 351 -10.10 -19.22 2.69
C PHE A 351 -9.59 -20.42 3.49
N ALA A 352 -10.42 -21.44 3.71
CA ALA A 352 -10.03 -22.66 4.41
C ALA A 352 -9.00 -23.48 3.61
N GLY A 353 -9.10 -23.51 2.27
CA GLY A 353 -8.12 -24.15 1.39
C GLY A 353 -6.76 -23.50 1.47
N SER A 354 -6.69 -22.17 1.57
CA SER A 354 -5.44 -21.41 1.66
C SER A 354 -4.70 -21.60 2.99
N THR A 355 -5.40 -21.95 4.08
CA THR A 355 -4.80 -22.22 5.39
C THR A 355 -4.32 -23.67 5.56
N ASN A 356 -4.85 -24.60 4.76
CA ASN A 356 -4.45 -26.02 4.75
C ASN A 356 -3.46 -26.29 3.60
N ILE A 357 -2.26 -25.74 3.65
CA ILE A 357 -1.17 -26.06 2.71
C ILE A 357 -0.65 -27.48 3.04
N GLY A 358 -1.38 -28.48 2.61
CA GLY A 358 -1.03 -29.90 2.70
C GLY A 358 -1.81 -30.65 1.65
N GLU A 359 -1.14 -30.92 0.51
CA GLU A 359 -1.47 -31.94 -0.49
C GLU A 359 -2.86 -31.86 -1.19
N ASP A 360 -2.84 -31.61 -2.48
CA ASP A 360 -3.91 -31.89 -3.45
C ASP A 360 -5.14 -30.94 -3.52
N GLU A 361 -4.93 -29.61 -3.76
CA GLU A 361 -5.87 -28.90 -4.64
C GLU A 361 -5.15 -27.76 -5.35
N ASP A 362 -4.89 -27.96 -6.63
CA ASP A 362 -4.22 -27.02 -7.54
C ASP A 362 -5.21 -25.98 -8.08
N SER A 363 -5.98 -25.31 -7.21
CA SER A 363 -6.78 -24.19 -7.65
C SER A 363 -5.89 -22.95 -7.83
N GLY A 364 -5.87 -22.38 -9.04
CA GLY A 364 -5.14 -21.15 -9.34
C GLY A 364 -5.63 -19.92 -8.55
N VAL A 365 -6.77 -20.05 -7.80
CA VAL A 365 -7.43 -18.97 -7.07
C VAL A 365 -7.43 -19.25 -5.57
N PHE A 366 -7.02 -18.26 -4.76
CA PHE A 366 -6.99 -18.40 -3.30
C PHE A 366 -7.29 -17.08 -2.58
N VAL A 367 -7.65 -17.16 -1.29
CA VAL A 367 -7.82 -16.00 -0.41
C VAL A 367 -6.56 -15.86 0.43
N HIS A 368 -5.81 -14.79 0.21
CA HIS A 368 -4.58 -14.55 0.94
C HIS A 368 -4.86 -13.89 2.30
N GLU A 369 -4.40 -14.50 3.40
CA GLU A 369 -4.65 -14.05 4.77
C GLU A 369 -4.17 -12.60 5.01
N TRP A 370 -3.03 -12.22 4.46
CA TRP A 370 -2.50 -10.87 4.64
C TRP A 370 -3.43 -9.78 4.10
N PHE A 371 -4.25 -10.06 3.07
CA PHE A 371 -5.23 -9.12 2.53
C PHE A 371 -6.56 -9.10 3.30
N GLU A 372 -6.70 -9.95 4.34
CA GLU A 372 -7.87 -9.92 5.21
C GLU A 372 -7.94 -8.59 6.00
N GLY A 373 -9.16 -8.17 6.31
CA GLY A 373 -9.43 -6.91 6.96
C GLY A 373 -9.73 -5.76 5.99
N GLN A 374 -10.61 -4.85 6.42
CA GLN A 374 -11.21 -3.79 5.59
C GLN A 374 -10.22 -2.82 4.94
N LYS A 375 -9.03 -2.62 5.55
CA LYS A 375 -8.04 -1.65 5.06
C LYS A 375 -7.16 -2.20 3.94
N LYS A 376 -6.98 -3.51 3.88
CA LYS A 376 -6.08 -4.21 2.95
C LYS A 376 -6.83 -4.87 1.78
N SER A 377 -8.16 -4.94 1.85
CA SER A 377 -9.00 -5.68 0.91
C SER A 377 -8.79 -5.32 -0.58
N LEU A 378 -8.49 -4.06 -0.88
CA LEU A 378 -8.24 -3.62 -2.26
C LEU A 378 -6.82 -3.92 -2.75
N LEU A 379 -5.94 -4.48 -1.91
CA LEU A 379 -4.58 -4.85 -2.31
C LEU A 379 -4.50 -6.25 -2.96
N ALA A 380 -5.51 -7.11 -2.77
CA ALA A 380 -5.61 -8.40 -3.48
C ALA A 380 -5.71 -8.18 -4.99
N ASP A 381 -5.28 -9.13 -5.82
CA ASP A 381 -5.26 -8.98 -7.28
C ASP A 381 -6.67 -8.79 -7.84
N PHE A 382 -7.57 -9.69 -7.50
CA PHE A 382 -8.98 -9.62 -7.91
C PHE A 382 -9.87 -9.30 -6.72
N VAL A 383 -10.70 -8.29 -6.87
CA VAL A 383 -11.60 -7.85 -5.80
C VAL A 383 -13.02 -7.75 -6.35
N VAL A 384 -13.94 -8.44 -5.70
CA VAL A 384 -15.39 -8.31 -5.94
C VAL A 384 -15.97 -7.62 -4.72
N GLY A 385 -16.73 -6.53 -4.90
CA GLY A 385 -17.24 -5.83 -3.74
C GLY A 385 -18.28 -4.78 -4.07
N THR A 386 -18.78 -4.13 -3.03
CA THR A 386 -19.73 -3.04 -3.22
C THR A 386 -19.03 -1.76 -3.67
N ILE A 387 -19.74 -0.94 -4.42
CA ILE A 387 -19.28 0.38 -4.90
C ILE A 387 -18.74 1.26 -3.75
N ASP A 388 -19.22 1.06 -2.53
CA ASP A 388 -18.76 1.78 -1.35
C ASP A 388 -17.23 1.70 -1.18
N GLN A 389 -16.62 0.56 -1.58
CA GLN A 389 -15.17 0.39 -1.50
C GLN A 389 -14.44 1.39 -2.42
N LEU A 390 -15.01 1.75 -3.57
CA LEU A 390 -14.50 2.80 -4.44
C LEU A 390 -14.80 4.19 -3.87
N LEU A 391 -16.05 4.43 -3.46
CA LEU A 391 -16.48 5.75 -2.94
C LEU A 391 -15.71 6.17 -1.70
N LEU A 392 -15.30 5.21 -0.86
CA LEU A 392 -14.46 5.47 0.31
C LEU A 392 -13.06 6.03 -0.05
N ALA A 393 -12.57 5.83 -1.28
CA ALA A 393 -11.35 6.47 -1.74
C ALA A 393 -11.51 7.99 -1.92
N ALA A 394 -12.73 8.48 -2.14
CA ALA A 394 -13.03 9.90 -2.22
C ALA A 394 -13.14 10.60 -0.86
N LEU A 395 -13.06 9.85 0.24
CA LEU A 395 -13.22 10.36 1.61
C LEU A 395 -11.89 10.48 2.34
N LYS A 396 -11.74 11.56 3.14
CA LYS A 396 -10.57 11.75 4.01
C LYS A 396 -10.67 10.84 5.23
N GLN A 397 -10.11 9.64 5.15
CA GLN A 397 -10.11 8.65 6.23
C GLN A 397 -8.69 8.11 6.50
N LYS A 398 -8.52 7.46 7.66
CA LYS A 398 -7.22 6.82 8.00
C LYS A 398 -6.91 5.71 7.00
N HIS A 399 -5.65 5.65 6.59
CA HIS A 399 -5.10 4.65 5.65
C HIS A 399 -5.78 4.63 4.27
N VAL A 400 -6.41 5.74 3.86
CA VAL A 400 -7.01 5.85 2.53
C VAL A 400 -5.98 5.64 1.41
N MET A 401 -4.70 5.90 1.67
CA MET A 401 -3.61 5.70 0.70
C MET A 401 -3.44 4.24 0.29
N LEU A 402 -3.77 3.26 1.16
CA LEU A 402 -3.80 1.85 0.78
C LEU A 402 -4.92 1.56 -0.23
N ARG A 403 -6.08 2.23 -0.12
CA ARG A 403 -7.16 2.11 -1.13
C ARG A 403 -6.73 2.66 -2.47
N HIS A 404 -6.11 3.83 -2.48
CA HIS A 404 -5.59 4.43 -3.70
C HIS A 404 -4.53 3.53 -4.35
N LEU A 405 -3.59 2.99 -3.57
CA LEU A 405 -2.59 2.05 -4.05
C LEU A 405 -3.23 0.80 -4.67
N GLY A 406 -4.21 0.20 -3.97
CA GLY A 406 -4.91 -0.98 -4.47
C GLY A 406 -5.71 -0.72 -5.74
N LEU A 407 -6.39 0.42 -5.84
CA LEU A 407 -7.14 0.81 -7.04
C LEU A 407 -6.21 1.16 -8.22
N ALA A 408 -5.10 1.84 -7.95
CA ALA A 408 -4.14 2.21 -8.98
C ALA A 408 -3.49 1.02 -9.70
N GLY A 409 -3.46 -0.15 -9.06
CA GLY A 409 -2.97 -1.39 -9.66
C GLY A 409 -4.00 -2.17 -10.49
N LYS A 410 -5.24 -1.68 -10.66
CA LYS A 410 -6.35 -2.45 -11.21
C LYS A 410 -7.06 -1.77 -12.36
N VAL A 411 -7.71 -2.59 -13.18
CA VAL A 411 -8.83 -2.14 -14.01
C VAL A 411 -10.08 -2.13 -13.11
N VAL A 412 -10.84 -1.05 -13.16
CA VAL A 412 -12.03 -0.87 -12.31
C VAL A 412 -13.29 -1.04 -13.17
N ILE A 413 -14.09 -2.05 -12.85
CA ILE A 413 -15.41 -2.28 -13.45
C ILE A 413 -16.47 -1.76 -12.49
N ILE A 414 -17.37 -0.90 -12.95
CA ILE A 414 -18.49 -0.39 -12.19
C ILE A 414 -19.77 -0.85 -12.86
N ASP A 415 -20.44 -1.83 -12.27
CA ASP A 415 -21.66 -2.40 -12.81
C ASP A 415 -22.90 -1.66 -12.27
N GLU A 416 -23.99 -1.64 -13.07
CA GLU A 416 -25.28 -1.04 -12.72
C GLU A 416 -25.17 0.43 -12.24
N CYS A 417 -24.32 1.24 -12.88
CA CYS A 417 -24.04 2.61 -12.45
C CYS A 417 -25.30 3.53 -12.41
N HIS A 418 -26.36 3.15 -13.12
CA HIS A 418 -27.65 3.84 -13.07
C HIS A 418 -28.38 3.73 -11.72
N ALA A 419 -27.99 2.79 -10.85
CA ALA A 419 -28.58 2.60 -9.53
C ALA A 419 -28.10 3.65 -8.50
N TYR A 420 -27.11 4.50 -8.85
CA TYR A 420 -26.54 5.46 -7.92
C TYR A 420 -27.28 6.78 -7.95
N ASP A 421 -27.64 7.29 -6.75
CA ASP A 421 -28.28 8.58 -6.59
C ASP A 421 -27.32 9.78 -6.80
N ALA A 422 -27.85 10.98 -6.77
CA ALA A 422 -27.09 12.21 -6.96
C ALA A 422 -26.01 12.42 -5.89
N TYR A 423 -26.21 11.92 -4.66
CA TYR A 423 -25.25 12.03 -3.58
C TYR A 423 -24.06 11.08 -3.81
N MET A 424 -24.35 9.82 -4.12
CA MET A 424 -23.31 8.85 -4.47
C MET A 424 -22.55 9.28 -5.73
N GLY A 425 -23.22 9.88 -6.71
CA GLY A 425 -22.63 10.40 -7.93
C GLY A 425 -21.53 11.42 -7.71
N GLN A 426 -21.63 12.26 -6.68
CA GLN A 426 -20.56 13.22 -6.36
C GLN A 426 -19.28 12.54 -5.88
N TYR A 427 -19.41 11.50 -5.03
CA TYR A 427 -18.24 10.72 -4.59
C TYR A 427 -17.68 9.89 -5.73
N LEU A 428 -18.52 9.34 -6.58
CA LEU A 428 -18.08 8.60 -7.76
C LEU A 428 -17.28 9.51 -8.69
N ASN A 429 -17.77 10.70 -9.02
CA ASN A 429 -17.03 11.66 -9.84
C ASN A 429 -15.67 12.00 -9.24
N ARG A 430 -15.60 12.18 -7.92
CA ARG A 430 -14.34 12.43 -7.24
C ARG A 430 -13.40 11.22 -7.28
N ALA A 431 -13.92 10.02 -7.11
CA ALA A 431 -13.14 8.79 -7.24
C ALA A 431 -12.60 8.60 -8.66
N LEU A 432 -13.42 8.84 -9.69
CA LEU A 432 -13.02 8.80 -11.10
C LEU A 432 -11.92 9.83 -11.42
N ASN A 433 -11.99 11.03 -10.85
CA ASN A 433 -10.91 12.02 -11.00
C ASN A 433 -9.57 11.52 -10.41
N TYR A 434 -9.60 10.80 -9.28
CA TYR A 434 -8.38 10.17 -8.75
C TYR A 434 -7.90 9.05 -9.67
N LEU A 435 -8.78 8.18 -10.16
CA LEU A 435 -8.43 7.11 -11.09
C LEU A 435 -7.81 7.69 -12.36
N GLY A 436 -8.40 8.75 -12.93
CA GLY A 436 -7.83 9.46 -14.08
C GLY A 436 -6.43 10.02 -13.81
N ALA A 437 -6.19 10.59 -12.61
CA ALA A 437 -4.86 11.06 -12.20
C ALA A 437 -3.82 9.92 -12.05
N TYR A 438 -4.27 8.68 -11.92
CA TYR A 438 -3.44 7.47 -11.86
C TYR A 438 -3.37 6.73 -13.21
N HIS A 439 -3.99 7.28 -14.25
CA HIS A 439 -4.08 6.61 -15.55
C HIS A 439 -4.75 5.22 -15.48
N VAL A 440 -5.75 5.08 -14.60
CA VAL A 440 -6.59 3.87 -14.45
C VAL A 440 -7.79 3.95 -15.38
#